data_e15bdc62b0db8ce091cab0bce3bfbf56
#
_entry.id   e15bdc62b0db8ce091cab0bce3bfbf56
#
_cell.length_a   1.000
_cell.length_b   1.000
_cell.length_c   1.000
_cell.angle_alpha   90.00
_cell.angle_beta   90.00
_cell.angle_gamma   90.00
#
_symmetry.space_group_name_H-M   'P 1'
#
loop_
_entity.id
_entity.type
_entity.pdbx_description
1 polymer ?
#
loop_
_entity_poly.entity_id
_entity_poly.type
_entity_poly.pdbx_seq_one_letter_code
_entity_poly.pdbx_strand_id
1 'polypeptide(L)'
;MSSFRLFVFSVWALALWGCAPGDAELTADTADHTVAKWGKLNLDFDGPATSETAVPNPFTDYRLTVVFEHDSLTLTVPGYYAADGNAAETGADSGSVWRVNFRPPLAGSWRYEATLARGSDLATAPATTAGQAVPLRGATGTVFVAPAGPDETGRLVRAHPRYLRWAESGAYFLKGGAGSPENLLAYQDFDGTRRHSEEFRDGESKTEGLHHFRAHAADWIAGNPAWRGGRGKGIIGAVNYLAGAGANSVYFLTMNINGDGKDVWPFRTHDDFTRFDCSKLDQWEILFDHMDDDLGMMLHVVLQETENETLLDGGDTGPDRRRYLREMIARFGHHRAVTWDIGEENGLNEWSKQYGYQDSVQQLAMAAYLADQDPYRNHIVVHTHPSDGPRRDLLTPLLGDAALKGLALQVDEPENAYAATREWVTESADHGQPWVASVDEIGPWYRGLDPDAGTIVSRTGYRDPAAVRAGGGLPNNALPNNQDSLRRYVLWGNLMAGGAGAEWYFGAFSAHNDLGMEDWRSRDRAWRWTRRTLDFFRAHVPFATMEPTDRLTPPGAWTLANPGRSYLVYLPEGGTTTLDLTSAPGTYRLRWYDARNDEMTDGGTVAGRAKQTVTAPAAGDFAALLERMEE
;
A
#
# COMPACT_ATOMS: atom_id res chain seq x y z
N MET A 1 21.90 -96.78 -13.34
CA MET A 1 21.67 -95.72 -12.35
C MET A 1 21.47 -94.43 -13.10
N SER A 2 20.25 -94.03 -13.16
CA SER A 2 19.65 -93.15 -14.14
C SER A 2 19.73 -91.70 -13.67
N SER A 3 20.28 -90.82 -14.47
CA SER A 3 20.33 -89.38 -14.24
C SER A 3 19.24 -88.70 -15.07
N PHE A 4 18.20 -88.17 -14.43
CA PHE A 4 17.18 -87.35 -15.04
C PHE A 4 17.68 -85.90 -15.19
N ARG A 5 17.73 -85.40 -16.37
CA ARG A 5 17.97 -83.98 -16.65
C ARG A 5 16.63 -83.26 -16.80
N LEU A 6 16.38 -82.30 -15.94
CA LEU A 6 15.23 -81.39 -16.00
C LEU A 6 15.54 -80.23 -16.95
N PHE A 7 14.78 -80.06 -17.99
CA PHE A 7 14.82 -78.88 -18.88
C PHE A 7 13.90 -77.81 -18.32
N VAL A 8 14.46 -76.67 -17.94
CA VAL A 8 13.67 -75.50 -17.58
C VAL A 8 13.50 -74.64 -18.81
N PHE A 9 12.24 -74.48 -19.29
CA PHE A 9 11.87 -73.52 -20.30
C PHE A 9 11.68 -72.15 -19.64
N SER A 10 12.55 -71.18 -19.95
CA SER A 10 12.37 -69.79 -19.58
C SER A 10 11.47 -69.12 -20.62
N VAL A 11 10.24 -68.80 -20.24
CA VAL A 11 9.35 -67.96 -21.03
C VAL A 11 9.71 -66.51 -20.74
N TRP A 12 10.27 -65.80 -21.74
CA TRP A 12 10.47 -64.38 -21.71
C TRP A 12 9.11 -63.69 -22.05
N ALA A 13 8.44 -63.12 -21.04
CA ALA A 13 7.36 -62.19 -21.26
C ALA A 13 7.94 -60.83 -21.67
N LEU A 14 7.80 -60.44 -22.95
CA LEU A 14 7.99 -59.07 -23.36
C LEU A 14 6.87 -58.22 -22.73
N ALA A 15 7.21 -57.48 -21.70
CA ALA A 15 6.39 -56.37 -21.23
C ALA A 15 6.48 -55.24 -22.27
N LEU A 16 5.43 -55.11 -23.10
CA LEU A 16 5.20 -53.88 -23.86
C LEU A 16 4.87 -52.78 -22.85
N TRP A 17 5.84 -51.96 -22.52
CA TRP A 17 5.58 -50.66 -21.92
C TRP A 17 4.87 -49.83 -23.02
N GLY A 18 3.55 -49.76 -22.91
CA GLY A 18 2.81 -48.70 -23.58
C GLY A 18 3.29 -47.36 -23.03
N CYS A 19 3.91 -46.56 -23.85
CA CYS A 19 4.03 -45.13 -23.55
C CYS A 19 2.61 -44.62 -23.32
N ALA A 20 2.32 -44.16 -22.11
CA ALA A 20 1.20 -43.27 -21.91
C ALA A 20 1.38 -42.10 -22.89
N PRO A 21 0.31 -41.61 -23.53
CA PRO A 21 0.40 -40.44 -24.36
C PRO A 21 0.96 -39.35 -23.45
N GLY A 22 2.15 -38.84 -23.79
CA GLY A 22 2.74 -37.69 -23.09
C GLY A 22 1.67 -36.60 -23.10
N ASP A 23 1.38 -36.06 -21.92
CA ASP A 23 0.52 -34.88 -21.83
C ASP A 23 1.02 -33.86 -22.82
N ALA A 24 0.19 -33.47 -23.78
CA ALA A 24 0.55 -32.47 -24.77
C ALA A 24 0.91 -31.19 -24.00
N GLU A 25 2.07 -30.63 -24.33
CA GLU A 25 2.52 -29.40 -23.70
C GLU A 25 1.46 -28.31 -23.91
N LEU A 26 0.96 -27.71 -22.83
CA LEU A 26 -0.03 -26.64 -22.90
C LEU A 26 0.61 -25.41 -23.56
N THR A 27 0.00 -24.93 -24.64
CA THR A 27 0.45 -23.76 -25.39
C THR A 27 -0.63 -22.68 -25.37
N ALA A 28 -0.29 -21.47 -25.83
CA ALA A 28 -1.25 -20.38 -25.95
C ALA A 28 -2.47 -20.75 -26.83
N ASP A 29 -2.26 -21.56 -27.86
CA ASP A 29 -3.33 -21.97 -28.80
C ASP A 29 -4.24 -23.07 -28.23
N THR A 30 -3.82 -23.78 -27.20
CA THR A 30 -4.54 -24.92 -26.61
C THR A 30 -5.07 -24.63 -25.19
N ALA A 31 -4.69 -23.52 -24.57
CA ALA A 31 -5.17 -23.10 -23.28
C ALA A 31 -6.57 -22.43 -23.38
N ASP A 32 -7.37 -22.58 -22.34
CA ASP A 32 -8.67 -21.88 -22.23
C ASP A 32 -8.49 -20.37 -22.08
N HIS A 33 -7.40 -19.96 -21.43
CA HIS A 33 -7.05 -18.55 -21.19
C HIS A 33 -5.57 -18.31 -21.44
N THR A 34 -5.24 -17.10 -21.88
CA THR A 34 -3.85 -16.64 -22.04
C THR A 34 -3.67 -15.29 -21.39
N VAL A 35 -2.60 -15.14 -20.60
CA VAL A 35 -2.23 -13.88 -19.92
C VAL A 35 -0.71 -13.78 -19.85
N ALA A 36 -0.17 -12.58 -19.77
CA ALA A 36 1.26 -12.40 -19.46
C ALA A 36 1.52 -12.62 -17.95
N LYS A 37 2.72 -13.02 -17.61
CA LYS A 37 3.18 -13.05 -16.21
C LYS A 37 2.94 -11.68 -15.56
N TRP A 38 2.34 -11.66 -14.37
CA TRP A 38 1.87 -10.48 -13.64
C TRP A 38 0.66 -9.75 -14.26
N GLY A 39 0.18 -10.17 -15.40
CA GLY A 39 -1.05 -9.65 -15.99
C GLY A 39 -2.29 -10.11 -15.22
N LYS A 40 -3.33 -9.29 -15.20
CA LYS A 40 -4.61 -9.60 -14.55
C LYS A 40 -5.40 -10.63 -15.36
N LEU A 41 -5.84 -11.68 -14.69
CA LEU A 41 -6.78 -12.68 -15.19
C LEU A 41 -8.04 -12.65 -14.34
N ASN A 42 -9.18 -12.31 -14.92
CA ASN A 42 -10.49 -12.43 -14.30
C ASN A 42 -11.16 -13.72 -14.81
N LEU A 43 -11.55 -14.60 -13.91
CA LEU A 43 -12.35 -15.78 -14.25
C LEU A 43 -13.73 -15.64 -13.67
N ASP A 44 -14.72 -15.64 -14.54
CA ASP A 44 -16.14 -15.60 -14.21
C ASP A 44 -16.74 -17.01 -14.32
N PHE A 45 -17.41 -17.42 -13.26
CA PHE A 45 -18.09 -18.68 -13.15
C PHE A 45 -19.61 -18.45 -13.11
N ASP A 46 -20.38 -19.18 -13.92
CA ASP A 46 -21.83 -19.15 -13.84
C ASP A 46 -22.30 -20.11 -12.74
N GLY A 47 -22.75 -19.54 -11.64
CA GLY A 47 -23.22 -20.24 -10.46
C GLY A 47 -24.71 -20.00 -10.18
N PRO A 48 -25.17 -20.19 -8.94
CA PRO A 48 -26.55 -19.92 -8.58
C PRO A 48 -26.86 -18.44 -8.73
N ALA A 49 -27.97 -18.12 -9.39
CA ALA A 49 -28.51 -16.75 -9.41
C ALA A 49 -28.93 -16.34 -7.99
N THR A 50 -28.47 -15.17 -7.57
CA THR A 50 -28.73 -14.61 -6.25
C THR A 50 -28.75 -13.08 -6.30
N SER A 51 -28.86 -12.41 -5.16
CA SER A 51 -28.77 -10.95 -5.07
C SER A 51 -28.08 -10.55 -3.77
N GLU A 52 -27.65 -9.30 -3.70
CA GLU A 52 -27.06 -8.72 -2.49
C GLU A 52 -27.97 -8.83 -1.26
N THR A 53 -29.30 -8.90 -1.47
CA THR A 53 -30.31 -9.00 -0.39
C THR A 53 -30.92 -10.40 -0.23
N ALA A 54 -30.45 -11.36 -1.03
CA ALA A 54 -31.01 -12.71 -1.01
C ALA A 54 -30.77 -13.45 0.33
N VAL A 55 -31.59 -14.48 0.52
CA VAL A 55 -31.41 -15.52 1.54
C VAL A 55 -31.47 -16.87 0.82
N PRO A 56 -30.42 -17.67 0.83
CA PRO A 56 -29.14 -17.50 1.57
C PRO A 56 -28.34 -16.29 1.07
N ASN A 57 -27.58 -15.66 2.00
CA ASN A 57 -26.76 -14.48 1.72
C ASN A 57 -25.49 -14.87 0.95
N PRO A 58 -25.21 -14.27 -0.24
CA PRO A 58 -24.04 -14.63 -1.04
C PRO A 58 -22.70 -14.33 -0.34
N PHE A 59 -22.66 -13.40 0.60
CA PHE A 59 -21.44 -12.97 1.27
C PHE A 59 -21.16 -13.69 2.60
N THR A 60 -22.17 -14.34 3.19
CA THR A 60 -22.03 -15.10 4.44
C THR A 60 -22.11 -16.60 4.21
N ASP A 61 -23.04 -17.04 3.36
CA ASP A 61 -23.44 -18.45 3.27
C ASP A 61 -22.75 -19.20 2.12
N TYR A 62 -22.01 -18.52 1.29
CA TYR A 62 -21.27 -19.12 0.19
C TYR A 62 -19.78 -18.86 0.31
N ARG A 63 -19.01 -19.85 -0.13
CA ARG A 63 -17.54 -19.73 -0.21
C ARG A 63 -17.07 -20.21 -1.58
N LEU A 64 -16.63 -19.26 -2.42
CA LEU A 64 -15.89 -19.55 -3.65
C LEU A 64 -14.39 -19.62 -3.29
N THR A 65 -13.76 -20.69 -3.77
CA THR A 65 -12.31 -20.90 -3.65
C THR A 65 -11.79 -21.42 -4.98
N VAL A 66 -10.72 -20.87 -5.48
CA VAL A 66 -10.07 -21.32 -6.72
C VAL A 66 -8.63 -21.69 -6.40
N VAL A 67 -8.28 -22.92 -6.73
CA VAL A 67 -6.92 -23.44 -6.63
C VAL A 67 -6.27 -23.32 -8.00
N PHE A 68 -5.17 -22.58 -8.07
CA PHE A 68 -4.32 -22.45 -9.24
C PHE A 68 -3.06 -23.29 -9.04
N GLU A 69 -2.77 -24.19 -9.97
CA GLU A 69 -1.64 -25.11 -9.91
C GLU A 69 -0.68 -24.87 -11.07
N HIS A 70 0.59 -24.72 -10.73
CA HIS A 70 1.76 -24.73 -11.60
C HIS A 70 2.73 -25.80 -11.09
N ASP A 71 3.63 -26.30 -11.88
CA ASP A 71 4.57 -27.40 -11.50
C ASP A 71 5.26 -27.19 -10.16
N SER A 72 5.58 -25.95 -9.80
CA SER A 72 6.35 -25.58 -8.61
C SER A 72 5.57 -24.76 -7.56
N LEU A 73 4.31 -24.41 -7.86
CA LEU A 73 3.55 -23.50 -7.00
C LEU A 73 2.05 -23.80 -7.08
N THR A 74 1.42 -23.87 -5.90
CA THR A 74 -0.03 -23.90 -5.78
C THR A 74 -0.49 -22.69 -5.00
N LEU A 75 -1.49 -21.97 -5.54
CA LEU A 75 -2.10 -20.82 -4.91
C LEU A 75 -3.60 -21.06 -4.72
N THR A 76 -4.10 -20.84 -3.53
CA THR A 76 -5.52 -20.88 -3.20
C THR A 76 -6.04 -19.47 -3.10
N VAL A 77 -6.85 -19.04 -4.07
CA VAL A 77 -7.33 -17.67 -4.19
C VAL A 77 -8.81 -17.61 -3.81
N PRO A 78 -9.20 -16.72 -2.87
CA PRO A 78 -10.60 -16.51 -2.56
C PRO A 78 -11.29 -15.79 -3.71
N GLY A 79 -12.49 -16.29 -4.08
CA GLY A 79 -13.36 -15.60 -5.00
C GLY A 79 -14.54 -14.93 -4.27
N TYR A 80 -15.35 -14.20 -5.03
CA TYR A 80 -16.45 -13.38 -4.53
C TYR A 80 -17.68 -13.42 -5.45
N TYR A 81 -18.81 -12.93 -4.93
CA TYR A 81 -20.03 -12.73 -5.69
C TYR A 81 -19.95 -11.41 -6.49
N ALA A 82 -20.17 -11.46 -7.80
CA ALA A 82 -20.00 -10.34 -8.73
C ALA A 82 -21.30 -9.93 -9.45
N ALA A 83 -22.46 -10.20 -8.84
CA ALA A 83 -23.77 -9.89 -9.41
C ALA A 83 -23.90 -10.36 -10.87
N ASP A 84 -24.03 -9.45 -11.84
CA ASP A 84 -24.10 -9.78 -13.28
C ASP A 84 -22.72 -9.81 -13.96
N GLY A 85 -21.63 -9.60 -13.22
CA GLY A 85 -20.26 -9.54 -13.72
C GLY A 85 -19.86 -8.20 -14.36
N ASN A 86 -20.76 -7.23 -14.42
CA ASN A 86 -20.53 -5.91 -14.98
C ASN A 86 -21.21 -4.81 -14.14
N ALA A 87 -21.27 -5.03 -12.83
CA ALA A 87 -22.05 -4.19 -11.92
C ALA A 87 -21.61 -2.71 -11.92
N ALA A 88 -20.33 -2.43 -12.16
CA ALA A 88 -19.83 -1.06 -12.30
C ALA A 88 -20.59 -0.26 -13.37
N GLU A 89 -20.96 -0.91 -14.50
CA GLU A 89 -21.68 -0.27 -15.60
C GLU A 89 -23.20 -0.38 -15.45
N THR A 90 -23.69 -1.53 -15.00
CA THR A 90 -25.13 -1.83 -14.98
C THR A 90 -25.81 -1.36 -13.70
N GLY A 91 -25.08 -1.30 -12.58
CA GLY A 91 -25.60 -1.13 -11.24
C GLY A 91 -26.35 -2.34 -10.72
N ALA A 92 -26.06 -3.52 -11.27
CA ALA A 92 -26.74 -4.73 -10.88
C ALA A 92 -26.43 -5.10 -9.41
N ASP A 93 -27.47 -5.40 -8.65
CA ASP A 93 -27.41 -5.97 -7.31
C ASP A 93 -27.72 -7.48 -7.30
N SER A 94 -27.90 -8.08 -8.49
CA SER A 94 -28.33 -9.46 -8.67
C SER A 94 -27.74 -10.05 -9.95
N GLY A 95 -27.57 -11.37 -9.95
CA GLY A 95 -27.03 -12.10 -11.08
C GLY A 95 -26.53 -13.51 -10.70
N SER A 96 -25.79 -14.15 -11.60
CA SER A 96 -25.27 -15.50 -11.41
C SER A 96 -23.74 -15.58 -11.48
N VAL A 97 -23.05 -14.43 -11.52
CA VAL A 97 -21.60 -14.40 -11.72
C VAL A 97 -20.86 -14.48 -10.38
N TRP A 98 -19.94 -15.43 -10.33
CA TRP A 98 -18.99 -15.61 -9.24
C TRP A 98 -17.59 -15.45 -9.83
N ARG A 99 -16.76 -14.57 -9.26
CA ARG A 99 -15.49 -14.13 -9.86
C ARG A 99 -14.31 -14.44 -8.97
N VAL A 100 -13.16 -14.70 -9.61
CA VAL A 100 -11.84 -14.65 -8.99
C VAL A 100 -10.92 -13.75 -9.82
N ASN A 101 -10.17 -12.91 -9.16
CA ASN A 101 -9.08 -12.13 -9.73
C ASN A 101 -7.76 -12.83 -9.45
N PHE A 102 -6.94 -13.04 -10.48
CA PHE A 102 -5.66 -13.72 -10.35
C PHE A 102 -4.57 -13.03 -11.16
N ARG A 103 -3.37 -12.92 -10.58
CA ARG A 103 -2.16 -12.50 -11.28
C ARG A 103 -1.07 -13.56 -11.12
N PRO A 104 -0.78 -14.34 -12.16
CA PRO A 104 0.17 -15.44 -12.09
C PRO A 104 1.61 -14.93 -11.93
N PRO A 105 2.35 -15.39 -10.89
CA PRO A 105 3.73 -14.97 -10.64
C PRO A 105 4.78 -15.75 -11.45
N LEU A 106 4.39 -16.80 -12.16
CA LEU A 106 5.27 -17.65 -12.95
C LEU A 106 4.73 -17.83 -14.36
N ALA A 107 5.61 -17.74 -15.35
CA ALA A 107 5.28 -18.10 -16.74
C ALA A 107 5.19 -19.63 -16.90
N GLY A 108 4.40 -20.07 -17.88
CA GLY A 108 4.19 -21.48 -18.19
C GLY A 108 2.74 -21.90 -18.06
N SER A 109 2.52 -23.19 -17.92
CA SER A 109 1.20 -23.81 -17.88
C SER A 109 0.64 -23.82 -16.47
N TRP A 110 -0.59 -23.34 -16.33
CA TRP A 110 -1.36 -23.37 -15.10
C TRP A 110 -2.66 -24.14 -15.31
N ARG A 111 -3.13 -24.81 -14.29
CA ARG A 111 -4.50 -25.37 -14.21
C ARG A 111 -5.22 -24.67 -13.08
N TYR A 112 -6.54 -24.57 -13.18
CA TYR A 112 -7.36 -24.10 -12.08
C TYR A 112 -8.54 -25.03 -11.81
N GLU A 113 -8.93 -25.11 -10.54
CA GLU A 113 -10.15 -25.74 -10.08
C GLU A 113 -10.87 -24.78 -9.11
N ALA A 114 -12.11 -24.44 -9.47
CA ALA A 114 -12.98 -23.60 -8.67
C ALA A 114 -14.00 -24.47 -7.93
N THR A 115 -14.19 -24.20 -6.66
CA THR A 115 -15.21 -24.84 -5.83
C THR A 115 -16.11 -23.77 -5.22
N LEU A 116 -17.42 -23.94 -5.35
CA LEU A 116 -18.41 -23.15 -4.64
C LEU A 116 -19.13 -24.06 -3.64
N ALA A 117 -19.12 -23.66 -2.38
CA ALA A 117 -19.84 -24.37 -1.33
C ALA A 117 -20.82 -23.45 -0.61
N ARG A 118 -21.93 -24.03 -0.08
CA ARG A 118 -22.95 -23.30 0.68
C ARG A 118 -23.14 -23.91 2.06
N GLY A 119 -23.28 -23.09 3.07
CA GLY A 119 -23.59 -23.44 4.45
C GLY A 119 -23.80 -22.18 5.27
N SER A 120 -24.42 -22.27 6.44
CA SER A 120 -24.58 -21.08 7.31
C SER A 120 -23.22 -20.55 7.71
N ASP A 121 -23.01 -19.23 7.50
CA ASP A 121 -21.77 -18.51 7.83
C ASP A 121 -20.49 -19.15 7.27
N LEU A 122 -20.60 -19.86 6.14
CA LEU A 122 -19.50 -20.64 5.56
C LEU A 122 -18.36 -19.76 5.05
N ALA A 123 -18.65 -18.53 4.61
CA ALA A 123 -17.66 -17.65 3.99
C ALA A 123 -16.42 -17.44 4.87
N THR A 124 -16.62 -17.33 6.18
CA THR A 124 -15.56 -17.05 7.17
C THR A 124 -15.23 -18.22 8.09
N ALA A 125 -15.91 -19.34 7.89
CA ALA A 125 -15.62 -20.58 8.63
C ALA A 125 -14.21 -21.11 8.29
N PRO A 126 -13.58 -21.86 9.18
CA PRO A 126 -12.29 -22.51 8.90
C PRO A 126 -12.31 -23.26 7.55
N ALA A 127 -11.19 -23.29 6.85
CA ALA A 127 -11.09 -23.95 5.54
C ALA A 127 -11.50 -25.43 5.57
N THR A 128 -11.34 -26.08 6.73
CA THR A 128 -11.76 -27.48 6.98
C THR A 128 -13.27 -27.66 7.14
N THR A 129 -14.03 -26.56 7.28
CA THR A 129 -15.51 -26.65 7.41
C THR A 129 -16.10 -26.98 6.06
N ALA A 130 -16.72 -28.16 5.96
CA ALA A 130 -17.40 -28.61 4.76
C ALA A 130 -18.73 -27.86 4.58
N GLY A 131 -19.00 -27.40 3.36
CA GLY A 131 -20.30 -26.92 2.93
C GLY A 131 -20.93 -27.88 1.92
N GLN A 132 -22.22 -27.66 1.60
CA GLN A 132 -22.86 -28.32 0.49
C GLN A 132 -22.25 -27.81 -0.82
N ALA A 133 -21.72 -28.70 -1.66
CA ALA A 133 -21.22 -28.32 -2.97
C ALA A 133 -22.32 -27.71 -3.85
N VAL A 134 -21.98 -26.61 -4.52
CA VAL A 134 -22.86 -25.89 -5.43
C VAL A 134 -22.25 -25.97 -6.84
N PRO A 135 -23.03 -26.38 -7.87
CA PRO A 135 -22.52 -26.45 -9.23
C PRO A 135 -22.05 -25.10 -9.74
N LEU A 136 -20.90 -25.08 -10.43
CA LEU A 136 -20.36 -23.96 -11.19
C LEU A 136 -20.11 -24.41 -12.63
N ARG A 137 -20.41 -23.57 -13.60
CA ARG A 137 -19.91 -23.75 -14.97
C ARG A 137 -18.52 -23.13 -15.08
N GLY A 138 -17.65 -23.79 -15.85
CA GLY A 138 -16.27 -23.33 -16.03
C GLY A 138 -15.38 -23.59 -14.80
N ALA A 139 -15.80 -24.48 -13.89
CA ALA A 139 -15.11 -24.74 -12.64
C ALA A 139 -13.67 -25.26 -12.80
N THR A 140 -13.29 -25.76 -13.95
CA THR A 140 -11.92 -26.23 -14.24
C THR A 140 -11.47 -25.69 -15.58
N GLY A 141 -10.18 -25.43 -15.71
CA GLY A 141 -9.61 -25.00 -16.97
C GLY A 141 -8.09 -24.83 -16.88
N THR A 142 -7.56 -24.30 -17.96
CA THR A 142 -6.12 -24.14 -18.17
C THR A 142 -5.78 -22.69 -18.51
N VAL A 143 -4.63 -22.24 -18.05
CA VAL A 143 -4.11 -20.90 -18.35
C VAL A 143 -2.69 -21.02 -18.87
N PHE A 144 -2.43 -20.49 -20.04
CA PHE A 144 -1.05 -20.29 -20.50
C PHE A 144 -0.58 -18.90 -20.12
N VAL A 145 0.50 -18.85 -19.35
CA VAL A 145 1.11 -17.59 -18.88
C VAL A 145 2.36 -17.32 -19.70
N ALA A 146 2.28 -16.33 -20.58
CA ALA A 146 3.43 -15.87 -21.35
C ALA A 146 4.49 -15.22 -20.44
N PRO A 147 5.77 -15.20 -20.82
CA PRO A 147 6.80 -14.45 -20.10
C PRO A 147 6.41 -12.99 -19.89
N ALA A 148 6.97 -12.37 -18.85
CA ALA A 148 6.80 -10.95 -18.61
C ALA A 148 7.34 -10.11 -19.78
N GLY A 149 6.67 -8.99 -20.05
CA GLY A 149 7.17 -8.01 -21.02
C GLY A 149 8.46 -7.33 -20.51
N PRO A 150 9.20 -6.66 -21.39
CA PRO A 150 10.50 -6.06 -21.04
C PRO A 150 10.36 -4.92 -20.00
N ASP A 151 9.22 -4.25 -19.96
CA ASP A 151 8.95 -3.13 -19.06
C ASP A 151 8.15 -3.54 -17.81
N GLU A 152 7.87 -4.87 -17.66
CA GLU A 152 7.11 -5.37 -16.52
C GLU A 152 7.94 -5.26 -15.23
N THR A 153 7.37 -4.62 -14.21
CA THR A 153 8.01 -4.45 -12.90
C THR A 153 7.77 -5.64 -11.96
N GLY A 154 6.67 -6.35 -12.18
CA GLY A 154 6.19 -7.40 -11.30
C GLY A 154 5.44 -6.86 -10.09
N ARG A 155 5.34 -7.68 -9.05
CA ARG A 155 4.71 -7.33 -7.78
C ARG A 155 5.70 -6.69 -6.83
N LEU A 156 5.26 -5.77 -5.99
CA LEU A 156 6.04 -5.30 -4.84
C LEU A 156 6.16 -6.42 -3.81
N VAL A 157 7.39 -6.77 -3.47
CA VAL A 157 7.70 -7.81 -2.50
C VAL A 157 8.70 -7.30 -1.47
N ARG A 158 8.64 -7.85 -0.27
CA ARG A 158 9.64 -7.61 0.76
C ARG A 158 10.86 -8.49 0.51
N ALA A 159 11.87 -7.94 -0.15
CA ALA A 159 13.11 -8.64 -0.49
C ALA A 159 14.35 -8.02 0.19
N HIS A 160 14.15 -7.02 1.06
CA HIS A 160 15.20 -6.34 1.81
C HIS A 160 14.68 -6.02 3.24
N PRO A 161 15.52 -5.96 4.27
CA PRO A 161 15.08 -5.62 5.63
C PRO A 161 14.28 -4.32 5.74
N ARG A 162 14.64 -3.28 4.96
CA ARG A 162 14.09 -1.93 5.06
C ARG A 162 13.34 -1.43 3.82
N TYR A 163 13.32 -2.19 2.72
CA TYR A 163 12.76 -1.72 1.45
C TYR A 163 11.94 -2.78 0.75
N LEU A 164 10.86 -2.36 0.12
CA LEU A 164 10.15 -3.13 -0.88
C LEU A 164 10.94 -3.11 -2.20
N ARG A 165 10.72 -4.11 -3.02
CA ARG A 165 11.34 -4.25 -4.34
C ARG A 165 10.34 -4.83 -5.34
N TRP A 166 10.38 -4.37 -6.54
CA TRP A 166 9.67 -4.95 -7.66
C TRP A 166 10.26 -6.32 -8.02
N ALA A 167 9.42 -7.34 -8.08
CA ALA A 167 9.88 -8.73 -8.21
C ALA A 167 10.51 -9.05 -9.56
N GLU A 168 10.08 -8.39 -10.64
CA GLU A 168 10.59 -8.65 -11.98
C GLU A 168 11.78 -7.74 -12.32
N SER A 169 11.61 -6.43 -12.19
CA SER A 169 12.69 -5.47 -12.50
C SER A 169 13.83 -5.45 -11.48
N GLY A 170 13.57 -5.90 -10.25
CA GLY A 170 14.52 -5.84 -9.15
C GLY A 170 14.74 -4.44 -8.57
N ALA A 171 14.07 -3.42 -9.06
CA ALA A 171 14.18 -2.05 -8.59
C ALA A 171 13.59 -1.89 -7.19
N TYR A 172 14.28 -1.19 -6.30
CA TYR A 172 13.77 -0.85 -4.98
C TYR A 172 12.70 0.24 -5.07
N PHE A 173 11.67 0.09 -4.25
CA PHE A 173 10.59 1.06 -4.14
C PHE A 173 10.87 2.04 -2.99
N LEU A 174 10.83 3.32 -3.32
CA LEU A 174 10.77 4.40 -2.34
C LEU A 174 9.43 5.10 -2.52
N LYS A 175 8.69 5.22 -1.43
CA LYS A 175 7.33 5.78 -1.38
C LYS A 175 7.38 7.29 -1.45
N GLY A 176 6.54 7.87 -2.29
CA GLY A 176 6.30 9.31 -2.32
C GLY A 176 4.91 9.57 -2.87
N GLY A 177 3.97 9.93 -2.02
CA GLY A 177 2.57 9.97 -2.43
C GLY A 177 1.68 10.89 -1.60
N ALA A 178 0.38 10.74 -1.84
CA ALA A 178 -0.65 11.48 -1.13
C ALA A 178 -1.19 10.67 0.04
N GLY A 179 -1.19 11.27 1.25
CA GLY A 179 -1.91 10.82 2.43
C GLY A 179 -3.23 11.55 2.61
N SER A 180 -3.59 12.41 1.64
CA SER A 180 -4.84 13.17 1.64
C SER A 180 -5.43 13.26 0.23
N PRO A 181 -6.78 13.18 0.09
CA PRO A 181 -7.73 12.99 1.17
C PRO A 181 -7.77 11.53 1.63
N GLU A 182 -7.80 11.29 2.93
CA GLU A 182 -7.90 9.92 3.45
C GLU A 182 -9.22 9.25 3.07
N ASN A 183 -10.30 10.04 2.96
CA ASN A 183 -11.61 9.62 2.46
C ASN A 183 -11.71 9.68 0.93
N LEU A 184 -10.64 9.41 0.19
CA LEU A 184 -10.58 9.44 -1.29
C LEU A 184 -11.77 8.72 -1.95
N LEU A 185 -12.22 7.62 -1.36
CA LEU A 185 -13.32 6.81 -1.86
C LEU A 185 -14.71 7.38 -1.56
N ALA A 186 -14.80 8.50 -0.84
CA ALA A 186 -16.03 9.27 -0.69
C ALA A 186 -16.35 10.08 -1.96
N TYR A 187 -16.29 9.46 -3.12
CA TYR A 187 -16.44 10.10 -4.41
C TYR A 187 -17.88 9.95 -4.93
N GLN A 188 -18.47 11.06 -5.38
CA GLN A 188 -19.91 11.14 -5.70
C GLN A 188 -20.35 10.19 -6.83
N ASP A 189 -19.46 9.79 -7.72
CA ASP A 189 -19.81 8.93 -8.85
C ASP A 189 -19.74 7.44 -8.52
N PHE A 190 -19.24 7.06 -7.33
CA PHE A 190 -19.38 5.68 -6.85
C PHE A 190 -20.78 5.42 -6.34
N ASP A 191 -21.38 4.33 -6.78
CA ASP A 191 -22.74 3.96 -6.43
C ASP A 191 -22.90 3.76 -4.91
N GLY A 192 -24.05 4.16 -4.37
CA GLY A 192 -24.35 4.01 -2.95
C GLY A 192 -23.50 4.83 -1.99
N THR A 193 -22.54 5.63 -2.49
CA THR A 193 -21.69 6.48 -1.67
C THR A 193 -22.46 7.68 -1.17
N ARG A 194 -22.41 7.92 0.12
CA ARG A 194 -23.07 9.03 0.80
C ARG A 194 -22.47 9.24 2.17
N ARG A 195 -22.57 10.44 2.71
CA ARG A 195 -22.42 10.66 4.14
C ARG A 195 -23.65 10.11 4.87
N HIS A 196 -23.46 9.38 5.97
CA HIS A 196 -24.59 8.81 6.71
C HIS A 196 -24.99 9.62 7.94
N SER A 197 -24.16 10.56 8.39
CA SER A 197 -24.42 11.39 9.56
C SER A 197 -24.06 12.86 9.32
N GLU A 198 -24.84 13.75 9.87
CA GLU A 198 -24.57 15.21 9.93
C GLU A 198 -23.87 15.61 11.24
N GLU A 199 -23.52 14.65 12.08
CA GLU A 199 -22.74 14.88 13.30
C GLU A 199 -21.25 14.97 12.94
N PHE A 200 -20.69 16.14 13.17
CA PHE A 200 -19.29 16.43 12.91
C PHE A 200 -18.52 16.50 14.21
N ARG A 201 -17.29 15.99 14.17
CA ARG A 201 -16.32 16.16 15.25
C ARG A 201 -15.72 17.56 15.22
N ASP A 202 -14.99 17.91 16.29
CA ASP A 202 -14.11 19.08 16.27
C ASP A 202 -13.04 18.88 15.17
N GLY A 203 -13.01 19.71 14.18
CA GLY A 203 -12.08 19.62 13.04
C GLY A 203 -12.79 19.41 11.72
N GLU A 204 -13.85 18.62 11.68
CA GLU A 204 -14.64 18.44 10.46
C GLU A 204 -15.38 19.72 10.07
N SER A 205 -15.60 19.92 8.78
CA SER A 205 -16.38 21.03 8.25
C SER A 205 -17.76 20.55 7.81
N LYS A 206 -18.80 21.29 8.18
CA LYS A 206 -20.18 21.05 7.71
C LYS A 206 -20.37 21.32 6.21
N THR A 207 -19.39 21.97 5.57
CA THR A 207 -19.44 22.28 4.13
C THR A 207 -18.79 21.19 3.29
N GLU A 208 -18.11 20.23 3.89
CA GLU A 208 -17.53 19.10 3.20
C GLU A 208 -18.64 18.14 2.76
N GLY A 209 -18.62 17.82 1.50
CA GLY A 209 -19.49 16.86 0.85
C GLY A 209 -18.66 15.75 0.24
N LEU A 210 -19.29 14.90 -0.56
CA LEU A 210 -18.55 13.92 -1.35
C LEU A 210 -17.61 14.60 -2.33
N HIS A 211 -16.47 13.99 -2.59
CA HIS A 211 -15.50 14.45 -3.58
C HIS A 211 -16.07 14.45 -5.00
N HIS A 212 -15.68 15.42 -5.77
CA HIS A 212 -16.02 15.57 -7.18
C HIS A 212 -14.79 15.58 -8.08
N PHE A 213 -13.65 16.02 -7.56
CA PHE A 213 -12.39 16.24 -8.30
C PHE A 213 -12.58 16.98 -9.62
N ARG A 214 -13.45 17.98 -9.64
CA ARG A 214 -13.83 18.72 -10.87
C ARG A 214 -12.63 19.40 -11.52
N ALA A 215 -11.67 19.87 -10.74
CA ALA A 215 -10.44 20.48 -11.23
C ALA A 215 -9.60 19.49 -12.08
N HIS A 216 -9.71 18.20 -11.77
CA HIS A 216 -8.98 17.13 -12.43
C HIS A 216 -9.73 16.45 -13.57
N ALA A 217 -10.99 16.80 -13.83
CA ALA A 217 -11.71 16.24 -14.98
C ALA A 217 -11.02 16.50 -16.34
N ALA A 218 -10.22 17.57 -16.43
CA ALA A 218 -9.41 17.89 -17.60
C ALA A 218 -8.13 17.03 -17.73
N ASP A 219 -7.71 16.34 -16.69
CA ASP A 219 -6.57 15.42 -16.70
C ASP A 219 -6.97 13.99 -17.12
N TRP A 220 -8.27 13.72 -17.22
CA TRP A 220 -8.74 12.50 -17.85
C TRP A 220 -8.46 12.57 -19.36
N ILE A 221 -7.77 11.57 -19.90
CA ILE A 221 -7.43 11.50 -21.33
C ILE A 221 -8.25 10.42 -22.04
N ALA A 222 -8.46 10.60 -23.34
CA ALA A 222 -9.21 9.63 -24.15
C ALA A 222 -8.54 8.25 -24.10
N GLY A 223 -9.29 7.23 -23.70
CA GLY A 223 -8.80 5.88 -23.47
C GLY A 223 -8.67 5.49 -22.01
N ASN A 224 -8.62 6.48 -21.08
CA ASN A 224 -8.70 6.16 -19.66
C ASN A 224 -10.07 5.60 -19.29
N PRO A 225 -10.15 4.79 -18.19
CA PRO A 225 -11.40 4.22 -17.75
C PRO A 225 -12.41 5.29 -17.31
N ALA A 226 -13.66 4.92 -17.41
CA ALA A 226 -14.82 5.61 -16.88
C ALA A 226 -15.95 4.59 -16.80
N TRP A 227 -17.01 4.87 -16.07
CA TRP A 227 -18.16 3.98 -15.94
C TRP A 227 -19.48 4.72 -16.17
N ARG A 228 -20.55 3.99 -16.42
CA ARG A 228 -21.93 4.49 -16.58
C ARG A 228 -22.03 5.76 -17.44
N GLY A 229 -21.48 5.69 -18.64
CA GLY A 229 -21.59 6.79 -19.61
C GLY A 229 -20.71 7.99 -19.32
N GLY A 230 -19.61 7.81 -18.59
CA GLY A 230 -18.56 8.80 -18.39
C GLY A 230 -18.45 9.38 -16.98
N ARG A 231 -19.03 8.71 -15.98
CA ARG A 231 -18.73 8.92 -14.57
C ARG A 231 -17.28 8.51 -14.27
N GLY A 232 -16.73 9.01 -13.17
CA GLY A 232 -15.37 8.66 -12.74
C GLY A 232 -14.26 9.54 -13.30
N LYS A 233 -14.52 10.38 -14.31
CA LYS A 233 -13.48 11.20 -14.96
C LYS A 233 -12.75 12.15 -14.01
N GLY A 234 -13.43 12.61 -12.96
CA GLY A 234 -12.81 13.47 -11.94
C GLY A 234 -11.72 12.73 -11.19
N ILE A 235 -12.03 11.59 -10.59
CA ILE A 235 -11.09 10.83 -9.77
C ILE A 235 -9.99 10.17 -10.62
N ILE A 236 -10.29 9.64 -11.80
CA ILE A 236 -9.32 9.10 -12.74
C ILE A 236 -8.36 10.20 -13.21
N GLY A 237 -8.87 11.39 -13.54
CA GLY A 237 -8.03 12.54 -13.85
C GLY A 237 -7.17 12.99 -12.67
N ALA A 238 -7.70 12.91 -11.45
CA ALA A 238 -6.97 13.27 -10.25
C ALA A 238 -5.74 12.36 -10.03
N VAL A 239 -5.89 11.05 -10.12
CA VAL A 239 -4.74 10.13 -10.01
C VAL A 239 -3.79 10.23 -11.21
N ASN A 240 -4.27 10.54 -12.42
CA ASN A 240 -3.40 10.87 -13.56
C ASN A 240 -2.49 12.07 -13.27
N TYR A 241 -3.06 13.14 -12.74
CA TYR A 241 -2.27 14.32 -12.37
C TYR A 241 -1.23 13.95 -11.32
N LEU A 242 -1.63 13.24 -10.27
CA LEU A 242 -0.75 12.89 -9.16
C LEU A 242 0.42 12.01 -9.62
N ALA A 243 0.16 10.98 -10.43
CA ALA A 243 1.19 10.14 -11.04
C ALA A 243 2.09 10.95 -11.98
N GLY A 244 1.52 11.82 -12.81
CA GLY A 244 2.26 12.73 -13.69
C GLY A 244 3.17 13.69 -12.92
N ALA A 245 2.78 14.12 -11.74
CA ALA A 245 3.59 14.92 -10.82
C ALA A 245 4.70 14.11 -10.13
N GLY A 246 4.66 12.78 -10.22
CA GLY A 246 5.69 11.86 -9.74
C GLY A 246 5.37 11.13 -8.43
N ALA A 247 4.14 11.26 -7.94
CA ALA A 247 3.69 10.42 -6.84
C ALA A 247 3.53 8.97 -7.31
N ASN A 248 3.83 8.02 -6.43
CA ASN A 248 3.78 6.60 -6.71
C ASN A 248 2.99 5.79 -5.66
N SER A 249 2.25 6.47 -4.80
CA SER A 249 1.36 5.86 -3.83
C SER A 249 0.22 6.80 -3.44
N VAL A 250 -0.87 6.22 -2.97
CA VAL A 250 -1.99 6.94 -2.35
C VAL A 250 -2.48 6.14 -1.16
N TYR A 251 -2.57 6.80 -0.02
CA TYR A 251 -3.19 6.34 1.21
C TYR A 251 -4.69 6.64 1.16
N PHE A 252 -5.53 5.69 1.48
CA PHE A 252 -6.98 5.90 1.53
C PHE A 252 -7.68 4.88 2.44
N LEU A 253 -8.71 5.36 3.12
CA LEU A 253 -9.58 4.56 3.96
C LEU A 253 -10.57 3.74 3.12
N THR A 254 -10.84 2.51 3.54
CA THR A 254 -11.94 1.68 3.01
C THR A 254 -13.12 1.57 3.97
N MET A 255 -12.96 2.09 5.21
CA MET A 255 -14.04 2.16 6.19
C MET A 255 -13.80 3.28 7.21
N ASN A 256 -14.66 4.32 7.20
CA ASN A 256 -14.67 5.44 8.14
C ASN A 256 -16.06 5.71 8.77
N ILE A 257 -16.88 4.67 8.97
CA ILE A 257 -18.31 4.78 9.38
C ILE A 257 -18.49 5.64 10.63
N ASN A 258 -17.64 5.49 11.65
CA ASN A 258 -17.70 6.29 12.88
C ASN A 258 -16.64 7.40 12.92
N GLY A 259 -15.79 7.48 11.93
CA GLY A 259 -14.63 8.36 11.88
C GLY A 259 -14.86 9.67 11.15
N ASP A 260 -13.80 10.19 10.58
CA ASP A 260 -13.80 11.42 9.80
C ASP A 260 -14.56 11.22 8.48
N GLY A 261 -15.35 12.20 8.08
CA GLY A 261 -16.17 12.12 6.87
C GLY A 261 -17.43 11.27 7.02
N LYS A 262 -17.39 10.09 7.60
CA LYS A 262 -18.52 9.14 7.73
C LYS A 262 -19.20 8.81 6.40
N ASP A 263 -18.38 8.58 5.37
CA ASP A 263 -18.80 8.56 3.97
C ASP A 263 -18.17 7.45 3.13
N VAL A 264 -17.27 6.63 3.72
CA VAL A 264 -16.63 5.48 3.06
C VAL A 264 -16.97 4.17 3.76
N TRP A 265 -17.52 3.22 3.03
CA TRP A 265 -17.68 1.83 3.45
C TRP A 265 -17.98 0.94 2.23
N PRO A 266 -17.60 -0.36 2.26
CA PRO A 266 -17.81 -1.29 1.14
C PRO A 266 -19.20 -1.94 1.17
N PHE A 267 -19.94 -1.77 2.25
CA PHE A 267 -21.24 -2.40 2.48
C PHE A 267 -22.37 -1.68 1.73
N ARG A 268 -23.52 -2.35 1.59
CA ARG A 268 -24.73 -1.72 1.04
C ARG A 268 -25.24 -0.56 1.91
N THR A 269 -25.15 -0.73 3.22
CA THR A 269 -25.50 0.30 4.21
C THR A 269 -24.43 0.33 5.29
N HIS A 270 -24.31 1.46 5.98
CA HIS A 270 -23.31 1.67 7.02
C HIS A 270 -23.52 0.82 8.29
N ASP A 271 -24.68 0.18 8.44
CA ASP A 271 -25.13 -0.57 9.61
C ASP A 271 -25.37 -2.07 9.34
N ASP A 272 -25.16 -2.56 8.13
CA ASP A 272 -25.23 -4.00 7.77
C ASP A 272 -23.89 -4.50 7.23
N PHE A 273 -23.06 -5.05 8.10
CA PHE A 273 -21.73 -5.58 7.77
C PHE A 273 -21.75 -6.97 7.10
N THR A 274 -22.93 -7.48 6.80
CA THR A 274 -23.11 -8.80 6.20
C THR A 274 -23.31 -8.76 4.69
N ARG A 275 -23.48 -7.57 4.08
CA ARG A 275 -23.83 -7.38 2.68
C ARG A 275 -23.00 -6.28 2.04
N PHE A 276 -22.35 -6.61 0.95
CA PHE A 276 -21.52 -5.66 0.19
C PHE A 276 -22.30 -5.08 -1.00
N ASP A 277 -21.84 -3.92 -1.47
CA ASP A 277 -22.36 -3.24 -2.66
C ASP A 277 -21.47 -3.62 -3.86
N CYS A 278 -21.94 -4.55 -4.70
CA CYS A 278 -21.17 -5.06 -5.83
C CYS A 278 -20.79 -3.97 -6.83
N SER A 279 -21.72 -3.06 -7.12
CA SER A 279 -21.48 -2.01 -8.12
C SER A 279 -20.43 -0.99 -7.65
N LYS A 280 -20.49 -0.59 -6.38
CA LYS A 280 -19.49 0.29 -5.76
C LYS A 280 -18.11 -0.35 -5.78
N LEU A 281 -18.01 -1.59 -5.33
CA LEU A 281 -16.73 -2.30 -5.26
C LEU A 281 -16.12 -2.59 -6.64
N ASP A 282 -16.95 -2.86 -7.65
CA ASP A 282 -16.48 -2.97 -9.04
C ASP A 282 -16.01 -1.60 -9.59
N GLN A 283 -16.60 -0.49 -9.14
CA GLN A 283 -16.15 0.86 -9.50
C GLN A 283 -14.84 1.24 -8.79
N TRP A 284 -14.64 0.81 -7.53
CA TRP A 284 -13.35 0.91 -6.85
C TRP A 284 -12.27 0.13 -7.60
N GLU A 285 -12.60 -1.08 -8.06
CA GLU A 285 -11.68 -1.91 -8.84
C GLU A 285 -11.22 -1.21 -10.14
N ILE A 286 -12.11 -0.50 -10.84
CA ILE A 286 -11.74 0.29 -12.02
C ILE A 286 -10.70 1.37 -11.68
N LEU A 287 -10.87 2.06 -10.55
CA LEU A 287 -9.90 3.04 -10.07
C LEU A 287 -8.57 2.36 -9.72
N PHE A 288 -8.61 1.26 -8.98
CA PHE A 288 -7.42 0.56 -8.50
C PHE A 288 -6.64 -0.11 -9.64
N ASP A 289 -7.33 -0.69 -10.62
CA ASP A 289 -6.71 -1.17 -11.86
C ASP A 289 -5.97 -0.04 -12.58
N HIS A 290 -6.59 1.13 -12.71
CA HIS A 290 -5.94 2.27 -13.36
C HIS A 290 -4.72 2.77 -12.58
N MET A 291 -4.80 2.84 -11.24
CA MET A 291 -3.67 3.22 -10.40
C MET A 291 -2.51 2.21 -10.50
N ASP A 292 -2.81 0.90 -10.42
CA ASP A 292 -1.79 -0.15 -10.46
C ASP A 292 -1.25 -0.40 -11.88
N ASP A 293 -2.14 -0.71 -12.85
CA ASP A 293 -1.74 -1.19 -14.17
C ASP A 293 -1.25 -0.08 -15.08
N ASP A 294 -1.95 1.06 -15.10
CA ASP A 294 -1.64 2.14 -16.03
C ASP A 294 -0.64 3.14 -15.44
N LEU A 295 -0.71 3.39 -14.13
CA LEU A 295 0.08 4.44 -13.48
C LEU A 295 1.22 3.90 -12.61
N GLY A 296 1.24 2.61 -12.28
CA GLY A 296 2.28 1.99 -11.44
C GLY A 296 2.31 2.51 -10.01
N MET A 297 1.14 2.91 -9.49
CA MET A 297 0.99 3.45 -8.13
C MET A 297 0.69 2.35 -7.12
N MET A 298 1.26 2.46 -5.94
CA MET A 298 0.94 1.60 -4.81
C MET A 298 -0.40 2.01 -4.19
N LEU A 299 -1.24 1.03 -3.94
CA LEU A 299 -2.47 1.17 -3.16
C LEU A 299 -2.13 1.00 -1.68
N HIS A 300 -2.14 2.09 -0.91
CA HIS A 300 -2.01 2.02 0.54
C HIS A 300 -3.43 1.95 1.14
N VAL A 301 -3.89 0.73 1.32
CA VAL A 301 -5.27 0.42 1.70
C VAL A 301 -5.38 0.39 3.21
N VAL A 302 -6.00 1.41 3.78
CA VAL A 302 -6.28 1.52 5.22
C VAL A 302 -7.62 0.89 5.51
N LEU A 303 -7.60 -0.18 6.31
CA LEU A 303 -8.76 -1.05 6.48
C LEU A 303 -9.79 -0.51 7.45
N GLN A 304 -9.41 0.39 8.33
CA GLN A 304 -10.30 1.05 9.29
C GLN A 304 -9.63 2.31 9.83
N GLU A 305 -10.42 3.23 10.28
CA GLU A 305 -10.01 4.41 11.01
C GLU A 305 -10.07 4.17 12.52
N THR A 306 -9.44 5.01 13.33
CA THR A 306 -9.36 4.94 14.80
C THR A 306 -10.72 4.63 15.46
N GLU A 307 -11.76 5.35 15.08
CA GLU A 307 -13.11 5.22 15.66
C GLU A 307 -13.84 3.96 15.20
N ASN A 308 -13.28 3.24 14.26
CA ASN A 308 -13.84 2.00 13.71
C ASN A 308 -13.14 0.74 14.24
N GLU A 309 -12.08 0.88 15.05
CA GLU A 309 -11.32 -0.28 15.54
C GLU A 309 -12.19 -1.33 16.24
N THR A 310 -13.18 -0.90 17.01
CA THR A 310 -14.10 -1.80 17.71
C THR A 310 -15.46 -1.98 17.03
N LEU A 311 -15.68 -1.35 15.86
CA LEU A 311 -16.95 -1.41 15.15
C LEU A 311 -17.33 -2.85 14.74
N LEU A 312 -16.37 -3.58 14.21
CA LEU A 312 -16.56 -4.98 13.82
C LEU A 312 -16.11 -5.91 14.97
N ASP A 313 -17.02 -6.75 15.44
CA ASP A 313 -16.77 -7.79 16.46
C ASP A 313 -16.13 -7.26 17.77
N GLY A 314 -16.35 -5.97 18.12
CA GLY A 314 -15.76 -5.36 19.32
C GLY A 314 -14.23 -5.27 19.28
N GLY A 315 -13.64 -5.27 18.10
CA GLY A 315 -12.19 -5.23 17.87
C GLY A 315 -11.57 -6.60 17.56
N ASP A 316 -12.26 -7.69 17.85
CA ASP A 316 -11.79 -9.03 17.56
C ASP A 316 -11.77 -9.33 16.05
N THR A 317 -10.96 -10.32 15.66
CA THR A 317 -11.00 -10.89 14.30
C THR A 317 -12.09 -11.96 14.25
N GLY A 318 -13.32 -11.52 14.51
CA GLY A 318 -14.53 -12.31 14.51
C GLY A 318 -15.17 -12.43 13.12
N PRO A 319 -16.44 -12.93 13.03
CA PRO A 319 -17.09 -13.19 11.73
C PRO A 319 -17.24 -11.97 10.83
N ASP A 320 -17.59 -10.80 11.36
CA ASP A 320 -17.82 -9.60 10.55
C ASP A 320 -16.49 -9.03 10.03
N ARG A 321 -15.46 -8.94 10.88
CA ARG A 321 -14.12 -8.50 10.47
C ARG A 321 -13.51 -9.46 9.44
N ARG A 322 -13.60 -10.77 9.66
CA ARG A 322 -13.11 -11.76 8.68
C ARG A 322 -13.81 -11.67 7.34
N ARG A 323 -15.11 -11.43 7.34
CA ARG A 323 -15.90 -11.25 6.11
C ARG A 323 -15.42 -10.01 5.35
N TYR A 324 -15.28 -8.89 6.03
CA TYR A 324 -14.75 -7.66 5.47
C TYR A 324 -13.36 -7.86 4.88
N LEU A 325 -12.41 -8.38 5.65
CA LEU A 325 -11.04 -8.62 5.20
C LEU A 325 -11.00 -9.61 4.02
N ARG A 326 -11.80 -10.68 4.07
CA ARG A 326 -11.88 -11.66 2.98
C ARG A 326 -12.39 -11.04 1.69
N GLU A 327 -13.39 -10.17 1.74
CA GLU A 327 -13.91 -9.47 0.57
C GLU A 327 -12.87 -8.52 -0.01
N MET A 328 -12.15 -7.75 0.82
CA MET A 328 -11.06 -6.87 0.40
C MET A 328 -9.93 -7.68 -0.29
N ILE A 329 -9.51 -8.79 0.31
CA ILE A 329 -8.49 -9.67 -0.28
C ILE A 329 -8.97 -10.27 -1.61
N ALA A 330 -10.20 -10.79 -1.66
CA ALA A 330 -10.73 -11.45 -2.86
C ALA A 330 -10.85 -10.49 -4.06
N ARG A 331 -11.24 -9.24 -3.79
CA ARG A 331 -11.36 -8.22 -4.84
C ARG A 331 -10.04 -7.57 -5.18
N PHE A 332 -9.27 -7.13 -4.18
CA PHE A 332 -8.17 -6.18 -4.38
C PHE A 332 -6.78 -6.74 -4.09
N GLY A 333 -6.65 -7.88 -3.40
CA GLY A 333 -5.34 -8.45 -3.06
C GLY A 333 -4.48 -8.84 -4.26
N HIS A 334 -5.08 -9.01 -5.42
CA HIS A 334 -4.38 -9.37 -6.65
C HIS A 334 -3.53 -8.23 -7.24
N HIS A 335 -3.77 -6.96 -6.93
CA HIS A 335 -2.97 -5.84 -7.44
C HIS A 335 -1.49 -5.99 -7.11
N ARG A 336 -0.61 -5.52 -8.00
CA ARG A 336 0.84 -5.72 -7.89
C ARG A 336 1.50 -4.96 -6.75
N ALA A 337 0.91 -3.85 -6.34
CA ALA A 337 1.45 -2.95 -5.32
C ALA A 337 0.37 -2.60 -4.28
N VAL A 338 0.10 -3.52 -3.37
CA VAL A 338 -0.82 -3.32 -2.24
C VAL A 338 -0.04 -3.30 -0.93
N THR A 339 -0.37 -2.33 -0.10
CA THR A 339 -0.06 -2.35 1.33
C THR A 339 -1.37 -2.40 2.10
N TRP A 340 -1.54 -3.42 2.94
CA TRP A 340 -2.62 -3.51 3.90
C TRP A 340 -2.22 -2.79 5.18
N ASP A 341 -2.85 -1.66 5.49
CA ASP A 341 -2.73 -1.04 6.79
C ASP A 341 -3.87 -1.53 7.69
N ILE A 342 -3.54 -2.08 8.86
CA ILE A 342 -4.55 -2.65 9.75
C ILE A 342 -5.46 -1.61 10.37
N GLY A 343 -5.10 -0.33 10.30
CA GLY A 343 -5.95 0.82 10.65
C GLY A 343 -5.13 2.05 10.95
N GLU A 344 -5.77 3.19 10.82
CA GLU A 344 -5.22 4.49 11.12
C GLU A 344 -5.16 4.71 12.63
N GLU A 345 -4.08 5.38 13.11
CA GLU A 345 -3.86 5.72 14.52
C GLU A 345 -4.24 4.60 15.49
N ASN A 346 -3.78 3.38 15.21
CA ASN A 346 -4.18 2.18 15.96
C ASN A 346 -3.90 2.27 17.47
N GLY A 347 -4.77 1.62 18.24
CA GLY A 347 -4.56 1.31 19.64
C GLY A 347 -4.89 2.44 20.59
N LEU A 348 -4.33 2.35 21.80
CA LEU A 348 -4.69 3.22 22.91
C LEU A 348 -4.04 4.58 22.84
N ASN A 349 -4.84 5.63 22.84
CA ASN A 349 -4.44 6.99 23.22
C ASN A 349 -5.56 7.68 24.01
N GLU A 350 -5.38 8.93 24.40
CA GLU A 350 -6.42 9.68 25.14
C GLU A 350 -7.68 9.92 24.30
N TRP A 351 -7.54 9.98 22.98
CA TRP A 351 -8.63 10.14 22.04
C TRP A 351 -9.41 8.82 21.82
N SER A 352 -8.73 7.73 21.49
CA SER A 352 -9.35 6.44 21.18
C SER A 352 -10.10 5.82 22.37
N LYS A 353 -9.79 6.20 23.60
CA LYS A 353 -10.49 5.73 24.82
C LYS A 353 -12.00 5.91 24.76
N GLN A 354 -12.49 6.93 24.08
CA GLN A 354 -13.93 7.23 24.04
C GLN A 354 -14.69 6.37 23.02
N TYR A 355 -14.00 5.83 22.01
CA TYR A 355 -14.60 5.02 20.94
C TYR A 355 -14.35 3.52 21.14
N GLY A 356 -13.39 3.17 21.95
CA GLY A 356 -12.81 1.83 22.04
C GLY A 356 -11.63 1.69 21.08
N TYR A 357 -10.73 0.80 21.39
CA TYR A 357 -9.51 0.55 20.62
C TYR A 357 -9.18 -0.94 20.60
N GLN A 358 -8.44 -1.36 19.60
CA GLN A 358 -7.87 -2.70 19.56
C GLN A 358 -6.62 -2.77 20.44
N ASP A 359 -6.54 -3.80 21.27
CA ASP A 359 -5.30 -4.13 21.96
C ASP A 359 -4.33 -4.88 21.02
N SER A 360 -3.11 -5.10 21.50
CA SER A 360 -2.06 -5.76 20.71
C SER A 360 -2.44 -7.20 20.30
N VAL A 361 -3.24 -7.90 21.09
CA VAL A 361 -3.69 -9.27 20.76
C VAL A 361 -4.66 -9.21 19.58
N GLN A 362 -5.57 -8.25 19.58
CA GLN A 362 -6.54 -8.04 18.51
C GLN A 362 -5.85 -7.59 17.22
N GLN A 363 -4.89 -6.66 17.30
CA GLN A 363 -4.08 -6.19 16.16
C GLN A 363 -3.26 -7.32 15.54
N LEU A 364 -2.58 -8.11 16.35
CA LEU A 364 -1.83 -9.28 15.88
C LEU A 364 -2.72 -10.35 15.26
N ALA A 365 -3.91 -10.57 15.82
CA ALA A 365 -4.89 -11.52 15.25
C ALA A 365 -5.38 -11.05 13.87
N MET A 366 -5.61 -9.75 13.69
CA MET A 366 -5.99 -9.15 12.40
C MET A 366 -4.87 -9.28 11.37
N ALA A 367 -3.64 -8.92 11.74
CA ALA A 367 -2.46 -9.05 10.87
C ALA A 367 -2.20 -10.52 10.47
N ALA A 368 -2.31 -11.44 11.42
CA ALA A 368 -2.17 -12.87 11.17
C ALA A 368 -3.23 -13.41 10.21
N TYR A 369 -4.48 -12.95 10.32
CA TYR A 369 -5.56 -13.33 9.41
C TYR A 369 -5.27 -12.83 7.98
N LEU A 370 -4.85 -11.57 7.82
CA LEU A 370 -4.45 -11.02 6.52
C LEU A 370 -3.31 -11.85 5.91
N ALA A 371 -2.26 -12.13 6.68
CA ALA A 371 -1.11 -12.89 6.21
C ALA A 371 -1.43 -14.33 5.81
N ASP A 372 -2.43 -14.95 6.47
CA ASP A 372 -2.90 -16.31 6.19
C ASP A 372 -3.82 -16.38 4.97
N GLN A 373 -4.72 -15.40 4.84
CA GLN A 373 -5.76 -15.41 3.81
C GLN A 373 -5.36 -14.74 2.49
N ASP A 374 -4.34 -13.88 2.48
CA ASP A 374 -3.85 -13.23 1.28
C ASP A 374 -2.83 -14.12 0.54
N PRO A 375 -3.21 -14.76 -0.57
CA PRO A 375 -2.32 -15.66 -1.31
C PRO A 375 -1.14 -14.92 -1.95
N TYR A 376 -1.23 -13.63 -2.09
CA TYR A 376 -0.21 -12.78 -2.71
C TYR A 376 0.82 -12.26 -1.71
N ARG A 377 0.55 -12.39 -0.40
CA ARG A 377 1.45 -11.96 0.69
C ARG A 377 1.82 -10.49 0.58
N ASN A 378 0.82 -9.66 0.32
CA ASN A 378 0.98 -8.22 0.28
C ASN A 378 1.58 -7.69 1.59
N HIS A 379 2.18 -6.52 1.52
CA HIS A 379 2.81 -5.86 2.66
C HIS A 379 1.77 -5.48 3.71
N ILE A 380 2.01 -5.78 4.99
CA ILE A 380 1.11 -5.46 6.10
C ILE A 380 1.83 -4.48 7.03
N VAL A 381 1.20 -3.37 7.31
CA VAL A 381 1.71 -2.30 8.19
C VAL A 381 0.71 -1.96 9.28
N VAL A 382 1.17 -1.22 10.27
CA VAL A 382 0.36 -0.58 11.31
C VAL A 382 0.63 0.92 11.31
N HIS A 383 -0.40 1.74 11.38
CA HIS A 383 -0.29 3.19 11.49
C HIS A 383 -0.27 3.65 12.94
N THR A 384 0.50 4.68 13.25
CA THR A 384 0.78 5.12 14.61
C THR A 384 0.15 6.45 14.96
N HIS A 385 -0.01 6.69 16.25
CA HIS A 385 -0.27 8.03 16.79
C HIS A 385 0.95 8.95 16.65
N PRO A 386 0.74 10.29 16.63
CA PRO A 386 1.84 11.25 16.44
C PRO A 386 2.84 11.27 17.61
N SER A 387 2.36 11.07 18.84
CA SER A 387 3.16 11.25 20.04
C SER A 387 3.95 10.00 20.44
N ASP A 388 5.14 10.18 20.98
CA ASP A 388 6.09 9.11 21.32
C ASP A 388 5.52 8.08 22.31
N GLY A 389 4.82 8.49 23.37
CA GLY A 389 4.25 7.59 24.38
C GLY A 389 3.25 6.58 23.77
N PRO A 390 2.13 7.04 23.21
CA PRO A 390 1.16 6.15 22.54
C PRO A 390 1.78 5.29 21.44
N ARG A 391 2.73 5.84 20.67
CA ARG A 391 3.45 5.08 19.64
C ARG A 391 4.26 3.94 20.22
N ARG A 392 4.96 4.14 21.34
CA ARG A 392 5.69 3.06 22.04
C ARG A 392 4.75 2.03 22.66
N ASP A 393 3.66 2.48 23.25
CA ASP A 393 2.65 1.60 23.84
C ASP A 393 2.01 0.69 22.77
N LEU A 394 1.78 1.23 21.56
CA LEU A 394 1.30 0.48 20.41
C LEU A 394 2.35 -0.51 19.87
N LEU A 395 3.54 -0.01 19.54
CA LEU A 395 4.48 -0.78 18.70
C LEU A 395 5.31 -1.79 19.49
N THR A 396 5.65 -1.53 20.75
CA THR A 396 6.51 -2.44 21.54
C THR A 396 5.95 -3.86 21.63
N PRO A 397 4.66 -4.10 21.90
CA PRO A 397 4.10 -5.46 21.94
C PRO A 397 3.97 -6.13 20.57
N LEU A 398 4.10 -5.39 19.47
CA LEU A 398 4.01 -5.91 18.10
C LEU A 398 5.37 -6.31 17.51
N LEU A 399 6.47 -5.95 18.17
CA LEU A 399 7.83 -6.27 17.71
C LEU A 399 8.06 -7.78 17.64
N GLY A 400 8.71 -8.22 16.58
CA GLY A 400 9.02 -9.63 16.34
C GLY A 400 7.89 -10.44 15.70
N ASP A 401 6.71 -9.84 15.47
CA ASP A 401 5.61 -10.54 14.80
C ASP A 401 5.93 -10.86 13.34
N ALA A 402 5.53 -12.05 12.91
CA ALA A 402 5.84 -12.54 11.57
C ALA A 402 4.92 -11.98 10.48
N ALA A 403 3.73 -11.52 10.79
CA ALA A 403 2.75 -10.97 9.84
C ALA A 403 3.02 -9.49 9.55
N LEU A 404 3.29 -8.69 10.60
CA LEU A 404 3.61 -7.27 10.44
C LEU A 404 5.00 -7.09 9.83
N LYS A 405 5.08 -6.32 8.74
CA LYS A 405 6.29 -6.15 7.95
C LYS A 405 6.75 -4.70 7.83
N GLY A 406 5.96 -3.76 8.31
CA GLY A 406 6.26 -2.35 8.18
C GLY A 406 5.45 -1.48 9.09
N LEU A 407 5.71 -0.19 8.96
CA LEU A 407 5.22 0.87 9.80
C LEU A 407 4.81 2.07 8.94
N ALA A 408 3.58 2.49 9.09
CA ALA A 408 3.04 3.76 8.63
C ALA A 408 3.17 4.75 9.80
N LEU A 409 4.20 5.58 9.78
CA LEU A 409 4.59 6.41 10.92
C LEU A 409 3.91 7.77 10.87
N GLN A 410 3.17 8.12 11.93
CA GLN A 410 2.76 9.49 12.20
C GLN A 410 3.75 10.13 13.18
N VAL A 411 4.12 11.38 12.97
CA VAL A 411 5.01 12.14 13.85
C VAL A 411 4.43 13.51 14.15
N ASP A 412 4.59 13.97 15.38
CA ASP A 412 4.02 15.22 15.89
C ASP A 412 4.68 16.48 15.31
N GLU A 413 6.01 16.47 15.18
CA GLU A 413 6.79 17.58 14.63
C GLU A 413 7.76 17.08 13.56
N PRO A 414 7.98 17.83 12.47
CA PRO A 414 8.86 17.41 11.36
C PRO A 414 10.26 16.98 11.82
N GLU A 415 10.83 17.68 12.80
CA GLU A 415 12.16 17.46 13.32
C GLU A 415 12.31 16.10 14.01
N ASN A 416 11.19 15.49 14.45
CA ASN A 416 11.16 14.18 15.11
C ASN A 416 11.19 13.00 14.11
N ALA A 417 10.92 13.23 12.82
CA ALA A 417 10.78 12.17 11.84
C ALA A 417 12.04 11.31 11.66
N TYR A 418 13.23 11.94 11.67
CA TYR A 418 14.50 11.19 11.62
C TYR A 418 14.65 10.26 12.82
N ALA A 419 14.50 10.81 14.03
CA ALA A 419 14.71 10.05 15.27
C ALA A 419 13.69 8.92 15.41
N ALA A 420 12.40 9.18 15.15
CA ALA A 420 11.35 8.19 15.23
C ALA A 420 11.54 7.08 14.19
N THR A 421 11.84 7.42 12.94
CA THR A 421 12.15 6.42 11.90
C THR A 421 13.35 5.56 12.30
N ARG A 422 14.43 6.20 12.75
CA ARG A 422 15.67 5.53 13.15
C ARG A 422 15.47 4.55 14.30
N GLU A 423 14.68 4.95 15.29
CA GLU A 423 14.31 4.12 16.43
C GLU A 423 13.64 2.83 15.96
N TRP A 424 12.53 2.93 15.24
CA TRP A 424 11.71 1.77 14.92
C TRP A 424 12.33 0.88 13.84
N VAL A 425 13.12 1.43 12.93
CA VAL A 425 13.97 0.62 12.03
C VAL A 425 14.97 -0.22 12.83
N THR A 426 15.53 0.32 13.91
CA THR A 426 16.48 -0.39 14.78
C THR A 426 15.77 -1.41 15.66
N GLU A 427 14.76 -0.98 16.43
CA GLU A 427 14.02 -1.84 17.36
C GLU A 427 13.42 -3.08 16.65
N SER A 428 12.79 -2.88 15.49
CA SER A 428 12.24 -4.00 14.74
C SER A 428 13.30 -4.99 14.25
N ALA A 429 14.46 -4.49 13.84
CA ALA A 429 15.58 -5.32 13.44
C ALA A 429 16.18 -6.10 14.62
N ASP A 430 16.34 -5.46 15.78
CA ASP A 430 16.88 -6.07 17.01
C ASP A 430 15.93 -7.17 17.54
N HIS A 431 14.63 -7.07 17.25
CA HIS A 431 13.64 -8.11 17.55
C HIS A 431 13.47 -9.17 16.45
N GLY A 432 14.33 -9.15 15.41
CA GLY A 432 14.43 -10.19 14.38
C GLY A 432 13.42 -10.10 13.24
N GLN A 433 12.55 -9.08 13.24
CA GLN A 433 11.59 -8.79 12.16
C GLN A 433 11.71 -7.32 11.76
N PRO A 434 12.76 -6.94 11.01
CA PRO A 434 12.95 -5.54 10.61
C PRO A 434 11.76 -5.04 9.77
N TRP A 435 11.35 -3.80 10.00
CA TRP A 435 10.22 -3.17 9.35
C TRP A 435 10.64 -2.21 8.24
N VAL A 436 9.82 -2.15 7.18
CA VAL A 436 9.84 -1.06 6.20
C VAL A 436 9.08 0.10 6.81
N ALA A 437 9.73 1.23 7.06
CA ALA A 437 9.14 2.38 7.74
C ALA A 437 9.03 3.58 6.80
N SER A 438 7.81 4.08 6.59
CA SER A 438 7.53 5.35 5.92
C SER A 438 6.89 6.33 6.89
N VAL A 439 6.95 7.62 6.59
CA VAL A 439 6.16 8.63 7.31
C VAL A 439 4.93 8.91 6.46
N ASP A 440 3.78 8.52 6.94
CA ASP A 440 2.55 8.56 6.17
C ASP A 440 1.60 9.66 6.66
N GLU A 441 1.88 10.19 7.86
CA GLU A 441 1.20 11.37 8.38
C GLU A 441 2.16 12.26 9.17
N ILE A 442 1.92 13.57 9.12
CA ILE A 442 2.72 14.56 9.81
C ILE A 442 1.87 15.53 10.62
N GLY A 443 2.25 15.71 11.84
CA GLY A 443 1.64 16.62 12.77
C GLY A 443 0.52 16.02 13.61
N PRO A 444 0.04 16.74 14.63
CA PRO A 444 -1.28 16.49 15.13
C PRO A 444 -2.30 16.81 14.05
N TRP A 445 -3.44 16.15 14.08
CA TRP A 445 -4.53 16.17 13.11
C TRP A 445 -4.86 17.52 12.43
N TYR A 446 -4.59 18.64 13.08
CA TYR A 446 -4.83 20.00 12.57
C TYR A 446 -3.70 20.57 11.70
N ARG A 447 -2.52 19.92 11.66
CA ARG A 447 -1.35 20.34 10.87
C ARG A 447 -1.04 19.29 9.81
N GLY A 448 -0.62 19.76 8.67
CA GLY A 448 -0.19 18.90 7.57
C GLY A 448 0.57 19.71 6.54
N LEU A 449 0.67 19.22 5.33
CA LEU A 449 1.33 19.90 4.22
C LEU A 449 0.53 21.11 3.75
N ASP A 450 1.06 22.31 3.93
CA ASP A 450 0.44 23.55 3.46
C ASP A 450 0.36 23.63 1.94
N PRO A 451 -0.67 24.31 1.38
CA PRO A 451 -0.72 24.60 -0.05
C PRO A 451 0.40 25.54 -0.47
N ASP A 452 0.71 25.55 -1.76
CA ASP A 452 1.70 26.44 -2.37
C ASP A 452 1.37 27.90 -2.11
N ALA A 453 2.39 28.70 -1.79
CA ALA A 453 2.22 30.11 -1.54
C ALA A 453 1.61 30.83 -2.76
N GLY A 454 0.54 31.58 -2.52
CA GLY A 454 -0.19 32.30 -3.56
C GLY A 454 -1.23 31.47 -4.33
N THR A 455 -1.40 30.20 -4.00
CA THR A 455 -2.48 29.39 -4.56
C THR A 455 -3.82 29.92 -4.07
N ILE A 456 -4.70 30.25 -5.02
CA ILE A 456 -6.09 30.61 -4.71
C ILE A 456 -6.84 29.28 -4.49
N VAL A 457 -7.02 28.92 -3.25
CA VAL A 457 -7.81 27.75 -2.89
C VAL A 457 -9.20 28.17 -2.46
N SER A 458 -10.19 27.39 -2.84
CA SER A 458 -11.52 27.49 -2.26
C SER A 458 -11.40 27.34 -0.74
N ARG A 459 -12.06 28.21 0.01
CA ARG A 459 -12.13 28.09 1.48
C ARG A 459 -13.21 27.10 1.96
N THR A 460 -13.71 26.27 1.08
CA THR A 460 -14.61 25.17 1.44
C THR A 460 -13.84 24.24 2.36
N GLY A 461 -14.36 24.01 3.54
CA GLY A 461 -13.66 23.23 4.55
C GLY A 461 -12.74 24.01 5.49
N TYR A 462 -12.39 25.27 5.17
CA TYR A 462 -11.55 26.09 6.02
C TYR A 462 -12.26 26.51 7.31
N ARG A 463 -11.78 26.08 8.44
CA ARG A 463 -12.18 26.66 9.74
C ARG A 463 -11.38 27.92 10.00
N ASP A 464 -12.08 29.00 10.36
CA ASP A 464 -11.42 30.22 10.82
C ASP A 464 -10.60 29.91 12.09
N PRO A 465 -9.25 29.96 12.03
CA PRO A 465 -8.40 29.71 13.20
C PRO A 465 -8.73 30.60 14.39
N ALA A 466 -9.34 31.79 14.16
CA ALA A 466 -9.76 32.68 15.22
C ALA A 466 -11.00 32.15 15.97
N ALA A 467 -11.92 31.51 15.27
CA ALA A 467 -13.12 30.89 15.86
C ALA A 467 -12.73 29.66 16.71
N VAL A 468 -11.78 28.85 16.24
CA VAL A 468 -11.29 27.68 16.97
C VAL A 468 -10.50 28.10 18.22
N ARG A 469 -9.72 29.19 18.15
CA ARG A 469 -9.02 29.77 19.31
C ARG A 469 -9.95 30.30 20.38
N ALA A 470 -11.08 30.89 20.00
CA ALA A 470 -12.08 31.37 20.94
C ALA A 470 -12.71 30.23 21.76
N GLY A 471 -12.70 29.02 21.23
CA GLY A 471 -13.09 27.78 21.91
C GLY A 471 -12.01 27.13 22.79
N GLY A 472 -10.78 27.69 22.85
CA GLY A 472 -9.75 27.32 23.83
C GLY A 472 -8.71 26.30 23.37
N GLY A 473 -8.59 26.00 22.05
CA GLY A 473 -7.91 24.77 21.69
C GLY A 473 -6.75 24.80 20.68
N LEU A 474 -6.33 25.90 20.02
CA LEU A 474 -5.30 25.72 19.00
C LEU A 474 -4.26 26.81 18.86
N PRO A 475 -2.98 26.43 18.56
CA PRO A 475 -1.91 27.37 18.33
C PRO A 475 -2.13 28.23 17.07
N ASN A 476 -1.38 29.30 17.01
CA ASN A 476 -1.47 30.34 16.00
C ASN A 476 -1.08 29.81 14.60
N ASN A 477 -2.02 29.62 13.71
CA ASN A 477 -1.80 29.20 12.31
C ASN A 477 -1.17 30.30 11.42
N ALA A 478 -0.66 31.38 11.99
CA ALA A 478 0.21 32.32 11.31
C ALA A 478 1.66 31.80 11.18
N LEU A 479 1.85 30.47 11.13
CA LEU A 479 3.15 29.88 10.84
C LEU A 479 3.47 30.10 9.36
N PRO A 480 4.74 30.35 9.02
CA PRO A 480 5.17 30.35 7.63
C PRO A 480 4.85 28.98 6.99
N ASN A 481 4.65 28.97 5.68
CA ASN A 481 4.43 27.75 4.91
C ASN A 481 5.47 26.68 5.28
N ASN A 482 5.01 25.50 5.63
CA ASN A 482 5.84 24.44 6.23
C ASN A 482 6.46 23.48 5.20
N GLN A 483 6.23 23.67 3.90
CA GLN A 483 6.68 22.72 2.88
C GLN A 483 8.21 22.50 2.90
N ASP A 484 9.00 23.56 3.14
CA ASP A 484 10.45 23.42 3.26
C ASP A 484 10.87 22.59 4.47
N SER A 485 10.22 22.77 5.61
CA SER A 485 10.46 21.99 6.81
C SER A 485 10.11 20.51 6.58
N LEU A 486 8.95 20.24 6.01
CA LEU A 486 8.50 18.87 5.71
C LEU A 486 9.45 18.15 4.73
N ARG A 487 9.91 18.83 3.68
CA ARG A 487 10.91 18.27 2.77
C ARG A 487 12.20 17.90 3.50
N ARG A 488 12.74 18.83 4.29
CA ARG A 488 14.03 18.65 4.99
C ARG A 488 13.96 17.59 6.08
N TYR A 489 12.99 17.71 6.96
CA TYR A 489 12.98 16.94 8.20
C TYR A 489 12.15 15.66 8.07
N VAL A 490 11.08 15.66 7.25
CA VAL A 490 10.26 14.47 7.08
C VAL A 490 10.79 13.60 5.95
N LEU A 491 10.81 14.07 4.71
CA LEU A 491 11.21 13.24 3.56
C LEU A 491 12.69 12.85 3.65
N TRP A 492 13.57 13.84 3.75
CA TRP A 492 15.00 13.56 3.88
C TRP A 492 15.33 12.90 5.21
N GLY A 493 14.66 13.30 6.31
CA GLY A 493 14.83 12.69 7.62
C GLY A 493 14.51 11.19 7.60
N ASN A 494 13.35 10.81 7.05
CA ASN A 494 12.98 9.40 6.93
C ASN A 494 14.00 8.61 6.08
N LEU A 495 14.32 9.10 4.88
CA LEU A 495 15.26 8.42 3.98
C LEU A 495 16.66 8.28 4.60
N MET A 496 17.17 9.31 5.26
CA MET A 496 18.49 9.29 5.92
C MET A 496 18.50 8.41 7.18
N ALA A 497 17.36 8.20 7.82
CA ALA A 497 17.18 7.26 8.92
C ALA A 497 17.07 5.79 8.49
N GLY A 498 17.09 5.52 7.18
CA GLY A 498 16.92 4.19 6.61
C GLY A 498 15.48 3.80 6.35
N GLY A 499 14.57 4.78 6.36
CA GLY A 499 13.17 4.62 5.98
C GLY A 499 12.94 4.56 4.48
N ALA A 500 11.70 4.36 4.08
CA ALA A 500 11.28 4.05 2.72
C ALA A 500 10.54 5.18 2.01
N GLY A 501 10.44 6.38 2.61
CA GLY A 501 9.80 7.55 2.02
C GLY A 501 8.63 8.11 2.81
N ALA A 502 7.75 8.88 2.16
CA ALA A 502 6.65 9.57 2.83
C ALA A 502 5.38 9.67 1.95
N GLU A 503 4.23 9.74 2.59
CA GLU A 503 2.97 10.24 2.05
C GLU A 503 2.58 11.53 2.77
N TRP A 504 1.83 12.40 2.08
CA TRP A 504 1.59 13.74 2.58
C TRP A 504 0.15 13.92 3.03
N TYR A 505 -0.03 14.04 4.33
CA TYR A 505 -1.27 14.47 4.97
C TYR A 505 -1.42 15.99 4.92
N PHE A 506 -2.64 16.51 4.75
CA PHE A 506 -2.86 17.95 4.53
C PHE A 506 -3.37 18.69 5.78
N GLY A 507 -3.73 17.99 6.82
CA GLY A 507 -4.23 18.57 8.06
C GLY A 507 -5.64 19.13 7.96
N ALA A 508 -6.36 19.12 9.07
CA ALA A 508 -7.77 19.53 9.09
C ALA A 508 -8.00 21.04 8.96
N PHE A 509 -6.98 21.90 9.21
CA PHE A 509 -7.13 23.37 9.19
C PHE A 509 -6.45 24.08 8.02
N SER A 510 -5.79 23.35 7.17
CA SER A 510 -5.25 23.93 5.93
C SER A 510 -6.37 24.24 4.94
N ALA A 511 -6.15 25.22 4.07
CA ALA A 511 -6.99 25.36 2.88
C ALA A 511 -6.79 24.13 1.99
N HIS A 512 -7.87 23.61 1.38
CA HIS A 512 -7.86 22.26 0.81
C HIS A 512 -7.27 21.27 1.83
N ASN A 513 -7.95 21.20 2.98
CA ASN A 513 -7.61 20.31 4.07
C ASN A 513 -7.76 18.84 3.65
N ASP A 514 -7.51 17.94 4.57
CA ASP A 514 -7.56 16.53 4.28
C ASP A 514 -8.90 16.11 3.68
N LEU A 515 -10.01 16.24 4.42
CA LEU A 515 -11.33 15.78 3.97
C LEU A 515 -11.94 16.60 2.83
N GLY A 516 -11.47 17.83 2.60
CA GLY A 516 -12.02 18.76 1.60
C GLY A 516 -11.14 18.95 0.36
N MET A 517 -10.11 18.15 0.16
CA MET A 517 -9.17 18.28 -0.96
C MET A 517 -9.84 17.88 -2.29
N GLU A 518 -9.85 18.81 -3.25
CA GLU A 518 -10.43 18.64 -4.58
C GLU A 518 -9.43 18.90 -5.72
N ASP A 519 -8.24 19.44 -5.39
CA ASP A 519 -7.21 19.77 -6.39
C ASP A 519 -5.79 19.62 -5.82
N TRP A 520 -5.14 18.54 -6.17
CA TRP A 520 -3.75 18.24 -5.77
C TRP A 520 -2.71 19.23 -6.33
N ARG A 521 -3.07 20.06 -7.35
CA ARG A 521 -2.21 21.15 -7.83
C ARG A 521 -1.93 22.18 -6.75
N SER A 522 -2.77 22.23 -5.72
CA SER A 522 -2.52 23.11 -4.57
C SER A 522 -1.19 22.84 -3.86
N ARG A 523 -0.57 21.67 -4.08
CA ARG A 523 0.73 21.25 -3.51
C ARG A 523 1.74 20.83 -4.58
N ASP A 524 1.66 21.41 -5.78
CA ASP A 524 2.49 21.05 -6.93
C ASP A 524 4.01 21.14 -6.63
N ARG A 525 4.44 22.11 -5.83
CA ARG A 525 5.85 22.22 -5.39
C ARG A 525 6.30 21.04 -4.55
N ALA A 526 5.46 20.56 -3.64
CA ALA A 526 5.80 19.42 -2.78
C ALA A 526 5.90 18.13 -3.59
N TRP A 527 5.00 17.90 -4.55
CA TRP A 527 5.09 16.76 -5.46
C TRP A 527 6.40 16.75 -6.24
N ARG A 528 6.79 17.92 -6.82
CA ARG A 528 8.08 18.04 -7.52
C ARG A 528 9.28 17.75 -6.62
N TRP A 529 9.30 18.25 -5.40
CA TRP A 529 10.39 17.99 -4.47
C TRP A 529 10.46 16.52 -4.05
N THR A 530 9.32 15.92 -3.79
CA THR A 530 9.25 14.49 -3.48
C THR A 530 9.82 13.67 -4.62
N ARG A 531 9.35 13.88 -5.84
CA ARG A 531 9.86 13.22 -7.04
C ARG A 531 11.38 13.36 -7.19
N ARG A 532 11.89 14.60 -7.16
CA ARG A 532 13.33 14.89 -7.32
C ARG A 532 14.18 14.21 -6.26
N THR A 533 13.73 14.23 -5.01
CA THR A 533 14.43 13.54 -3.92
C THR A 533 14.47 12.03 -4.18
N LEU A 534 13.36 11.41 -4.54
CA LEU A 534 13.33 9.98 -4.83
C LEU A 534 14.14 9.61 -6.07
N ASP A 535 14.11 10.45 -7.12
CA ASP A 535 14.90 10.24 -8.34
C ASP A 535 16.40 10.37 -8.05
N PHE A 536 16.82 11.33 -7.21
CA PHE A 536 18.19 11.43 -6.73
C PHE A 536 18.65 10.14 -6.00
N PHE A 537 17.82 9.64 -5.07
CA PHE A 537 18.14 8.41 -4.35
C PHE A 537 18.23 7.22 -5.31
N ARG A 538 17.28 7.05 -6.22
CA ARG A 538 17.27 5.94 -7.19
C ARG A 538 18.45 5.99 -8.16
N ALA A 539 18.82 7.18 -8.63
CA ALA A 539 19.84 7.33 -9.66
C ALA A 539 21.28 7.36 -9.10
N HIS A 540 21.48 7.85 -7.87
CA HIS A 540 22.80 8.20 -7.39
C HIS A 540 23.19 7.57 -6.06
N VAL A 541 22.22 7.15 -5.22
CA VAL A 541 22.51 6.66 -3.88
C VAL A 541 22.31 5.15 -3.82
N PRO A 542 23.34 4.36 -3.51
CA PRO A 542 23.19 2.91 -3.33
C PRO A 542 22.57 2.58 -1.97
N PHE A 543 21.44 3.22 -1.63
CA PHE A 543 20.82 3.27 -0.31
C PHE A 543 20.51 1.88 0.28
N ALA A 544 20.18 0.90 -0.56
CA ALA A 544 19.91 -0.47 -0.09
C ALA A 544 21.17 -1.17 0.49
N THR A 545 22.36 -0.66 0.21
CA THR A 545 23.63 -1.18 0.75
C THR A 545 24.23 -0.28 1.83
N MET A 546 23.57 0.81 2.16
CA MET A 546 24.03 1.80 3.13
C MET A 546 23.22 1.69 4.44
N GLU A 547 23.88 1.98 5.56
CA GLU A 547 23.27 2.01 6.87
C GLU A 547 23.30 3.43 7.47
N PRO A 548 22.25 3.85 8.20
CA PRO A 548 22.31 5.07 8.99
C PRO A 548 23.43 4.98 10.02
N THR A 549 24.34 5.96 10.02
CA THR A 549 25.57 5.91 10.81
C THR A 549 25.88 7.26 11.45
N ASP A 550 25.11 7.60 12.49
CA ASP A 550 25.17 8.90 13.19
C ASP A 550 26.53 9.23 13.81
N ARG A 551 27.31 8.20 14.17
CA ARG A 551 28.64 8.39 14.76
C ARG A 551 29.68 9.02 13.84
N LEU A 552 29.41 9.04 12.51
CA LEU A 552 30.35 9.59 11.53
C LEU A 552 30.30 11.12 11.43
N THR A 553 29.22 11.73 11.89
CA THR A 553 29.03 13.19 11.90
C THR A 553 28.53 13.67 13.27
N PRO A 554 28.86 14.91 13.67
CA PRO A 554 28.21 15.55 14.83
C PRO A 554 26.70 15.71 14.63
N PRO A 555 25.93 15.91 15.72
CA PRO A 555 24.52 16.28 15.66
C PRO A 555 24.28 17.48 14.73
N GLY A 556 23.15 17.47 14.00
CA GLY A 556 22.79 18.49 12.99
C GLY A 556 23.11 18.08 11.55
N ALA A 557 23.77 16.94 11.35
CA ALA A 557 23.94 16.29 10.06
C ALA A 557 23.57 14.82 10.17
N TRP A 558 23.01 14.24 9.10
CA TRP A 558 22.67 12.82 9.06
C TRP A 558 23.53 12.10 8.04
N THR A 559 23.90 10.86 8.34
CA THR A 559 24.78 10.09 7.47
C THR A 559 24.24 8.70 7.19
N LEU A 560 24.04 8.40 5.89
CA LEU A 560 23.97 7.03 5.39
C LEU A 560 25.35 6.61 4.90
N ALA A 561 25.80 5.40 5.23
CA ALA A 561 27.11 4.94 4.81
C ALA A 561 27.15 3.45 4.45
N ASN A 562 27.92 3.14 3.41
CA ASN A 562 28.56 1.85 3.19
C ASN A 562 30.06 2.08 3.44
N PRO A 563 30.55 1.84 4.65
CA PRO A 563 31.89 2.27 5.07
C PRO A 563 32.99 1.78 4.14
N GLY A 564 33.84 2.71 3.71
CA GLY A 564 34.95 2.44 2.77
C GLY A 564 34.53 2.41 1.29
N ARG A 565 33.23 2.58 0.98
CA ARG A 565 32.70 2.62 -0.40
C ARG A 565 31.97 3.92 -0.71
N SER A 566 30.91 4.24 0.04
CA SER A 566 30.08 5.42 -0.22
C SER A 566 29.50 6.01 1.07
N TYR A 567 29.31 7.32 1.06
CA TYR A 567 28.74 8.08 2.18
C TYR A 567 27.80 9.14 1.60
N LEU A 568 26.62 9.26 2.17
CA LEU A 568 25.71 10.37 1.92
C LEU A 568 25.57 11.14 3.22
N VAL A 569 25.98 12.40 3.23
CA VAL A 569 25.86 13.30 4.39
C VAL A 569 24.85 14.38 4.04
N TYR A 570 23.75 14.44 4.75
CA TYR A 570 22.72 15.48 4.58
C TYR A 570 22.84 16.54 5.68
N LEU A 571 22.83 17.79 5.25
CA LEU A 571 22.90 18.99 6.06
C LEU A 571 21.57 19.74 5.93
N PRO A 572 20.59 19.51 6.80
CA PRO A 572 19.25 20.12 6.69
C PRO A 572 19.27 21.64 6.78
N GLU A 573 20.23 22.23 7.49
CA GLU A 573 20.42 23.68 7.63
C GLU A 573 21.62 24.21 6.83
N GLY A 574 22.27 23.34 6.03
CA GLY A 574 23.52 23.69 5.36
C GLY A 574 24.69 23.85 6.33
N GLY A 575 25.58 24.80 6.04
CA GLY A 575 26.72 25.08 6.91
C GLY A 575 27.84 24.06 6.78
N THR A 576 28.51 23.75 7.91
CA THR A 576 29.72 22.93 7.94
C THR A 576 29.57 21.80 8.97
N THR A 577 29.99 20.60 8.61
CA THR A 577 30.11 19.46 9.51
C THR A 577 31.48 18.77 9.37
N THR A 578 31.76 17.84 10.26
CA THR A 578 32.95 16.97 10.16
C THR A 578 32.49 15.55 9.89
N LEU A 579 33.01 14.94 8.81
CA LEU A 579 32.82 13.52 8.50
C LEU A 579 34.04 12.70 8.93
N ASP A 580 33.84 11.71 9.79
CA ASP A 580 34.91 10.84 10.28
C ASP A 580 35.19 9.71 9.26
N LEU A 581 36.26 9.86 8.49
CA LEU A 581 36.79 8.87 7.55
C LEU A 581 38.06 8.20 8.05
N THR A 582 38.39 8.26 9.35
CA THR A 582 39.66 7.71 9.89
C THR A 582 39.85 6.23 9.63
N SER A 583 38.79 5.45 9.60
CA SER A 583 38.79 4.02 9.26
C SER A 583 38.58 3.73 7.76
N ALA A 584 38.37 4.72 6.93
CA ALA A 584 38.03 4.58 5.52
C ALA A 584 39.24 4.86 4.62
N PRO A 585 39.77 3.88 3.90
CA PRO A 585 40.96 4.07 3.04
C PRO A 585 40.58 4.69 1.68
N GLY A 586 41.60 5.27 1.00
CA GLY A 586 41.47 5.75 -0.37
C GLY A 586 41.01 7.21 -0.48
N THR A 587 40.69 7.59 -1.70
CA THR A 587 40.18 8.93 -2.05
C THR A 587 38.74 8.81 -2.52
N TYR A 588 37.92 9.79 -2.16
CA TYR A 588 36.50 9.84 -2.48
C TYR A 588 36.23 11.04 -3.38
N ARG A 589 35.44 10.83 -4.44
CA ARG A 589 34.85 11.92 -5.21
C ARG A 589 33.69 12.48 -4.41
N LEU A 590 33.68 13.79 -4.18
CA LEU A 590 32.57 14.52 -3.54
C LEU A 590 31.71 15.14 -4.61
N ARG A 591 30.41 14.92 -4.52
CA ARG A 591 29.39 15.63 -5.29
C ARG A 591 28.38 16.23 -4.32
N TRP A 592 27.97 17.46 -4.60
CA TRP A 592 26.92 18.14 -3.87
C TRP A 592 25.60 18.06 -4.61
N TYR A 593 24.54 17.79 -3.89
CA TYR A 593 23.17 17.86 -4.40
C TYR A 593 22.39 18.94 -3.65
N ASP A 594 21.87 19.95 -4.38
CA ASP A 594 20.93 20.94 -3.87
C ASP A 594 19.52 20.34 -3.93
N ALA A 595 18.98 19.96 -2.77
CA ALA A 595 17.68 19.29 -2.67
C ALA A 595 16.48 20.20 -3.05
N ARG A 596 16.67 21.53 -3.11
CA ARG A 596 15.62 22.48 -3.50
C ARG A 596 15.54 22.65 -5.02
N ASN A 597 16.72 22.72 -5.66
CA ASN A 597 16.85 23.09 -7.06
C ASN A 597 17.08 21.90 -8.00
N ASP A 598 17.33 20.69 -7.43
CA ASP A 598 17.63 19.49 -8.20
C ASP A 598 18.94 19.62 -9.01
N GLU A 599 19.96 20.17 -8.38
CA GLU A 599 21.24 20.45 -9.02
C GLU A 599 22.38 19.63 -8.39
N MET A 600 23.14 18.96 -9.23
CA MET A 600 24.38 18.28 -8.84
C MET A 600 25.59 19.12 -9.21
N THR A 601 26.48 19.34 -8.25
CA THR A 601 27.74 20.06 -8.50
C THR A 601 28.94 19.24 -8.03
N ASP A 602 30.08 19.42 -8.70
CA ASP A 602 31.35 18.77 -8.32
C ASP A 602 31.95 19.47 -7.09
N GLY A 603 32.19 18.71 -6.02
CA GLY A 603 32.83 19.16 -4.79
C GLY A 603 34.31 18.79 -4.71
N GLY A 604 34.88 18.22 -5.80
CA GLY A 604 36.28 17.78 -5.83
C GLY A 604 36.51 16.42 -5.17
N THR A 605 37.61 16.27 -4.47
CA THR A 605 38.00 15.02 -3.85
C THR A 605 38.27 15.17 -2.35
N VAL A 606 38.01 14.10 -1.61
CA VAL A 606 38.17 14.01 -0.16
C VAL A 606 39.06 12.80 0.17
N ALA A 607 40.09 13.01 0.94
CA ALA A 607 41.00 11.93 1.36
C ALA A 607 40.38 11.13 2.52
N GLY A 608 40.50 9.80 2.47
CA GLY A 608 40.22 8.93 3.62
C GLY A 608 41.30 8.98 4.70
N ARG A 609 41.17 8.14 5.71
CA ARG A 609 42.10 7.98 6.86
C ARG A 609 42.22 9.23 7.75
N ALA A 610 41.26 10.16 7.66
CA ALA A 610 41.23 11.38 8.47
C ALA A 610 39.79 11.87 8.70
N LYS A 611 39.60 12.73 9.66
CA LYS A 611 38.39 13.52 9.75
C LYS A 611 38.41 14.63 8.71
N GLN A 612 37.33 14.79 8.00
CA GLN A 612 37.21 15.72 6.88
C GLN A 612 36.16 16.78 7.19
N THR A 613 36.48 18.02 6.89
CA THR A 613 35.49 19.10 6.94
C THR A 613 34.67 19.11 5.65
N VAL A 614 33.35 19.06 5.79
CA VAL A 614 32.38 19.09 4.70
C VAL A 614 31.55 20.35 4.85
N THR A 615 31.67 21.28 3.87
CA THR A 615 30.98 22.58 3.93
C THR A 615 30.04 22.71 2.74
N ALA A 616 28.75 22.95 3.01
CA ALA A 616 27.74 23.15 1.99
C ALA A 616 28.09 24.36 1.09
N PRO A 617 27.83 24.27 -0.24
CA PRO A 617 28.18 25.33 -1.18
C PRO A 617 27.48 26.66 -0.93
N ALA A 618 26.31 26.64 -0.34
CA ALA A 618 25.47 27.80 -0.06
C ALA A 618 24.60 27.60 1.18
N ALA A 619 23.80 28.59 1.53
CA ALA A 619 22.78 28.49 2.55
C ALA A 619 21.61 27.60 2.07
N GLY A 620 21.00 26.86 3.01
CA GLY A 620 19.91 25.90 2.78
C GLY A 620 20.41 24.47 2.84
N ASP A 621 19.55 23.53 2.57
CA ASP A 621 19.82 22.11 2.71
C ASP A 621 20.55 21.52 1.51
N PHE A 622 21.56 20.70 1.80
CA PHE A 622 22.42 20.05 0.83
C PHE A 622 22.75 18.62 1.23
N ALA A 623 22.91 17.76 0.24
CA ALA A 623 23.47 16.41 0.42
C ALA A 623 24.85 16.30 -0.21
N ALA A 624 25.84 15.84 0.56
CA ALA A 624 27.17 15.50 0.10
C ALA A 624 27.24 14.00 -0.17
N LEU A 625 27.39 13.61 -1.44
CA LEU A 625 27.61 12.22 -1.84
C LEU A 625 29.10 11.99 -2.08
N LEU A 626 29.70 11.09 -1.30
CA LEU A 626 31.08 10.68 -1.42
C LEU A 626 31.12 9.23 -1.95
N GLU A 627 31.84 9.02 -3.03
CA GLU A 627 32.04 7.70 -3.64
C GLU A 627 33.53 7.42 -3.79
N ARG A 628 33.95 6.22 -3.36
CA ARG A 628 35.35 5.81 -3.46
C ARG A 628 35.77 5.77 -4.92
N MET A 629 36.89 6.42 -5.24
CA MET A 629 37.53 6.33 -6.54
C MET A 629 38.28 5.01 -6.65
N GLU A 630 38.10 4.32 -7.75
CA GLU A 630 38.96 3.18 -8.09
C GLU A 630 40.37 3.72 -8.43
N GLU A 631 41.42 3.08 -7.89
CA GLU A 631 42.82 3.43 -8.15
C GLU A 631 43.25 2.99 -9.55
#